data_b86892f5724a0aa8b76b550a1078825c
#
_entry.id   b86892f5724a0aa8b76b550a1078825c
#
_cell.length_a   1.000
_cell.length_b   1.000
_cell.length_c   1.000
_cell.angle_alpha   90.00
_cell.angle_beta   90.00
_cell.angle_gamma   90.00
#
_symmetry.space_group_name_H-M   'P 1'
#
loop_
_entity.id
_entity.type
_entity.pdbx_description
1 polymer ?
#
loop_
_entity_poly.entity_id
_entity_poly.type
_entity_poly.pdbx_seq_one_letter_code
_entity_poly.pdbx_strand_id
1 'polypeptide(L)'
;MKKISAVLFSFLLVLGLAACGEVRESASPAAGSAENGMETADAETVSPEAAGTETGNTETEESGMQQSAGQQNTILIAYAPGEDGDMVERAAGLLAQEPGGDLFPLEEETDSPSEMEAGADRTGETGTQAETNTPDGPYEFIFLGFEAQNNALPEAVQNFLEANDFGARTIIPFVSGTGNDSAGILEAVSLLQPGALLSDSVLLLSENMEEQEITDWAMELGFFDETAAPESGAENTVATAAVTPDAQQVLYLWEEGNMPGVTEYTENNGGYSDDPDFRPYLTSFPVPEGTEIKGAVLICAGGAFQFRSDENEGTPVAEALSGLGYQSFVVDYRLRPYTQQEGALDLARAVRFVRAHAQEYGIEEKDIVVMGFSAGGILSGEMLLNFDGQVNGTALDADYVPDALDEISADAAACGMIYSFYGRLSVGTTDVELLRSGSLPPTFYCYGTRDPFYNQFLANADEAEEAGVSVERLQLDGMPHGFGARGGWIPAYDEWLSGIFENN
;
A
#
# COMPACT_ATOMS: atom_id res chain seq x y z
N MET A 1 29.04 -34.51 -13.68
CA MET A 1 28.02 -34.12 -14.67
C MET A 1 26.65 -34.22 -13.97
N LYS A 2 26.25 -33.16 -13.26
CA LYS A 2 24.92 -33.05 -12.62
C LYS A 2 24.15 -32.00 -13.42
N LYS A 3 23.01 -32.41 -13.92
CA LYS A 3 22.09 -31.55 -14.67
C LYS A 3 21.36 -30.64 -13.67
N ILE A 4 21.52 -29.32 -13.83
CA ILE A 4 20.73 -28.31 -13.15
C ILE A 4 19.48 -28.09 -14.02
N SER A 5 18.32 -28.46 -13.49
CA SER A 5 17.02 -28.11 -14.09
C SER A 5 16.65 -26.71 -13.63
N ALA A 6 16.58 -25.79 -14.56
CA ALA A 6 15.99 -24.47 -14.35
C ALA A 6 14.47 -24.60 -14.38
N VAL A 7 13.82 -24.23 -13.30
CA VAL A 7 12.36 -24.09 -13.24
C VAL A 7 12.04 -22.69 -13.76
N LEU A 8 11.41 -22.66 -14.93
CA LEU A 8 10.82 -21.44 -15.50
C LEU A 8 9.48 -21.18 -14.79
N PHE A 9 9.37 -20.12 -14.06
CA PHE A 9 8.10 -19.52 -13.66
C PHE A 9 7.52 -18.78 -14.86
N SER A 10 6.48 -19.32 -15.47
CA SER A 10 5.67 -18.63 -16.50
C SER A 10 4.50 -17.94 -15.81
N PHE A 11 4.57 -16.63 -15.70
CA PHE A 11 3.39 -15.82 -15.41
C PHE A 11 2.47 -15.82 -16.64
N LEU A 12 1.30 -16.39 -16.48
CA LEU A 12 0.27 -16.37 -17.52
C LEU A 12 -0.57 -15.10 -17.36
N LEU A 13 -0.24 -14.08 -18.16
CA LEU A 13 -1.08 -12.88 -18.30
C LEU A 13 -2.27 -13.24 -19.20
N VAL A 14 -3.48 -13.26 -18.66
CA VAL A 14 -4.71 -13.45 -19.45
C VAL A 14 -5.07 -12.13 -20.15
N LEU A 15 -4.68 -12.01 -21.41
CA LEU A 15 -5.14 -10.96 -22.31
C LEU A 15 -6.54 -11.29 -22.83
N GLY A 16 -7.55 -10.57 -22.38
CA GLY A 16 -8.89 -10.57 -22.97
C GLY A 16 -8.88 -9.83 -24.31
N LEU A 17 -8.91 -10.57 -25.41
CA LEU A 17 -9.15 -10.04 -26.77
C LEU A 17 -10.63 -9.72 -26.92
N ALA A 18 -10.99 -8.45 -27.03
CA ALA A 18 -12.27 -8.02 -27.56
C ALA A 18 -12.12 -7.72 -29.07
N ALA A 19 -12.97 -8.38 -29.85
CA ALA A 19 -12.95 -8.40 -31.31
C ALA A 19 -13.33 -7.07 -31.95
N CYS A 20 -12.62 -6.73 -33.03
CA CYS A 20 -12.93 -5.67 -33.99
C CYS A 20 -14.29 -5.88 -34.65
N GLY A 21 -15.13 -4.84 -34.62
CA GLY A 21 -16.26 -4.66 -35.51
C GLY A 21 -15.98 -3.49 -36.45
N GLU A 22 -16.07 -3.74 -37.77
CA GLU A 22 -15.88 -2.78 -38.86
C GLU A 22 -16.88 -1.62 -38.78
N VAL A 23 -16.40 -0.39 -38.90
CA VAL A 23 -17.25 0.80 -39.12
C VAL A 23 -17.19 1.20 -40.59
N ARG A 24 -18.35 1.17 -41.21
CA ARG A 24 -18.59 1.76 -42.53
C ARG A 24 -18.85 3.26 -42.40
N GLU A 25 -18.13 4.04 -43.21
CA GLU A 25 -18.41 5.43 -43.53
C GLU A 25 -19.81 5.64 -44.12
N SER A 26 -20.49 6.69 -43.70
CA SER A 26 -21.38 7.45 -44.57
C SER A 26 -21.65 8.87 -44.03
N ALA A 27 -21.51 9.78 -44.97
CA ALA A 27 -21.51 11.20 -45.00
C ALA A 27 -22.66 11.94 -44.28
N SER A 28 -22.33 13.16 -43.85
CA SER A 28 -23.20 14.29 -43.55
C SER A 28 -24.00 14.78 -44.78
N PRO A 29 -25.17 15.48 -44.65
CA PRO A 29 -25.10 16.94 -44.54
C PRO A 29 -26.19 17.66 -43.71
N ALA A 30 -25.76 18.82 -43.19
CA ALA A 30 -26.38 20.14 -43.09
C ALA A 30 -27.85 20.42 -42.65
N ALA A 31 -27.90 21.29 -41.62
CA ALA A 31 -28.70 22.50 -41.44
C ALA A 31 -30.25 22.44 -41.32
N GLY A 32 -30.74 23.12 -40.28
CA GLY A 32 -32.13 23.53 -40.14
C GLY A 32 -32.48 24.05 -38.76
N SER A 33 -32.43 25.36 -38.62
CA SER A 33 -32.94 26.16 -37.52
C SER A 33 -34.46 26.09 -37.38
N ALA A 34 -35.00 26.14 -36.17
CA ALA A 34 -36.21 26.95 -35.85
C ALA A 34 -36.49 26.96 -34.34
N GLU A 35 -36.87 28.13 -33.94
CA GLU A 35 -37.21 28.67 -32.62
C GLU A 35 -38.55 28.16 -32.05
N ASN A 36 -38.69 28.54 -30.78
CA ASN A 36 -39.91 28.88 -30.04
C ASN A 36 -40.61 27.81 -29.20
N GLY A 37 -40.77 28.23 -27.94
CA GLY A 37 -42.00 28.30 -27.23
C GLY A 37 -41.89 28.12 -25.70
N MET A 38 -41.92 29.24 -25.08
CA MET A 38 -42.13 29.54 -23.66
C MET A 38 -43.53 29.09 -23.22
N GLU A 39 -43.67 28.47 -22.05
CA GLU A 39 -44.79 28.74 -21.16
C GLU A 39 -44.52 28.28 -19.74
N THR A 40 -44.78 29.22 -18.81
CA THR A 40 -44.75 29.23 -17.36
C THR A 40 -46.05 28.65 -16.78
N ALA A 41 -45.99 28.00 -15.65
CA ALA A 41 -47.09 28.03 -14.67
C ALA A 41 -46.61 27.69 -13.25
N ASP A 42 -47.02 28.55 -12.37
CA ASP A 42 -46.79 28.76 -10.96
C ASP A 42 -47.47 27.77 -10.00
N ALA A 43 -46.92 27.82 -8.77
CA ALA A 43 -47.61 27.76 -7.46
C ALA A 43 -48.10 26.38 -7.00
N GLU A 44 -47.98 25.94 -5.76
CA GLU A 44 -48.25 26.59 -4.47
C GLU A 44 -47.69 25.77 -3.30
N THR A 45 -47.24 26.45 -2.32
CA THR A 45 -46.98 26.12 -0.92
C THR A 45 -48.15 25.47 -0.20
N VAL A 46 -47.86 24.59 0.79
CA VAL A 46 -48.54 24.53 2.11
C VAL A 46 -47.68 23.74 3.13
N SER A 47 -47.25 24.40 4.19
CA SER A 47 -47.07 23.83 5.55
C SER A 47 -48.34 24.08 6.36
N PRO A 48 -48.64 23.29 7.45
CA PRO A 48 -48.41 23.79 8.79
C PRO A 48 -47.99 22.73 9.85
N GLU A 49 -47.14 23.17 10.77
CA GLU A 49 -47.34 23.37 12.23
C GLU A 49 -47.99 22.23 13.07
N ALA A 50 -47.22 21.68 13.96
CA ALA A 50 -46.96 21.95 15.39
C ALA A 50 -48.01 21.37 16.38
N ALA A 51 -47.48 20.75 17.41
CA ALA A 51 -47.82 20.69 18.84
C ALA A 51 -47.48 19.28 19.40
N GLY A 52 -46.63 19.05 20.35
CA GLY A 52 -46.49 19.61 21.68
C GLY A 52 -47.15 18.69 22.70
N THR A 53 -46.38 18.04 23.56
CA THR A 53 -46.51 18.14 25.02
C THR A 53 -45.66 17.09 25.77
N GLU A 54 -45.10 17.58 26.85
CA GLU A 54 -44.27 17.00 27.90
C GLU A 54 -44.97 15.91 28.73
N THR A 55 -44.16 15.10 29.38
CA THR A 55 -43.99 14.83 30.83
C THR A 55 -43.51 13.38 30.99
N GLY A 56 -42.54 13.02 31.75
CA GLY A 56 -42.08 13.29 33.06
C GLY A 56 -41.27 12.12 33.59
N ASN A 57 -40.29 12.40 34.37
CA ASN A 57 -39.37 11.63 35.21
C ASN A 57 -39.71 10.20 35.62
N THR A 58 -38.71 9.31 35.65
CA THR A 58 -38.12 8.83 36.94
C THR A 58 -36.82 8.06 36.71
N GLU A 59 -35.85 8.38 37.55
CA GLU A 59 -34.55 7.74 37.72
C GLU A 59 -34.66 6.28 38.14
N THR A 60 -33.81 5.43 37.62
CA THR A 60 -33.16 4.35 38.40
C THR A 60 -31.80 4.05 37.76
N GLU A 61 -30.76 4.25 38.55
CA GLU A 61 -29.39 3.83 38.28
C GLU A 61 -29.31 2.32 38.20
N GLU A 62 -28.82 1.79 37.10
CA GLU A 62 -28.09 0.52 37.06
C GLU A 62 -26.88 0.68 36.18
N SER A 63 -25.74 0.52 36.85
CA SER A 63 -24.40 0.44 36.25
C SER A 63 -24.34 -0.79 35.33
N GLY A 64 -24.43 -0.55 34.03
CA GLY A 64 -24.09 -1.50 32.98
C GLY A 64 -22.89 -0.98 32.25
N MET A 65 -21.76 -1.68 32.37
CA MET A 65 -20.60 -1.49 31.50
C MET A 65 -21.09 -1.56 30.06
N GLN A 66 -21.10 -0.42 29.36
CA GLN A 66 -21.14 -0.40 27.91
C GLN A 66 -19.73 -0.83 27.47
N GLN A 67 -19.61 -2.05 27.01
CA GLN A 67 -18.53 -2.44 26.12
C GLN A 67 -18.60 -1.50 24.91
N SER A 68 -17.54 -0.73 24.71
CA SER A 68 -17.25 -0.05 23.46
C SER A 68 -17.32 -1.10 22.35
N ALA A 69 -18.00 -0.78 21.26
CA ALA A 69 -17.95 -1.57 20.04
C ALA A 69 -16.48 -1.69 19.62
N GLY A 70 -15.91 -2.88 19.71
CA GLY A 70 -14.49 -3.13 19.53
C GLY A 70 -14.12 -2.90 18.06
N GLN A 71 -13.02 -2.24 17.87
CA GLN A 71 -12.19 -2.32 16.67
C GLN A 71 -11.95 -3.81 16.39
N GLN A 72 -12.34 -4.31 15.23
CA GLN A 72 -12.09 -5.70 14.86
C GLN A 72 -10.60 -5.85 14.61
N ASN A 73 -9.94 -6.80 15.29
CA ASN A 73 -8.53 -7.08 15.08
C ASN A 73 -8.31 -7.67 13.68
N THR A 74 -7.36 -7.13 12.94
CA THR A 74 -6.94 -7.65 11.63
C THR A 74 -5.82 -8.70 11.75
N ILE A 75 -5.34 -8.97 12.96
CA ILE A 75 -4.26 -9.89 13.28
C ILE A 75 -4.80 -11.13 14.01
N LEU A 76 -4.52 -12.30 13.43
CA LEU A 76 -4.74 -13.59 14.07
C LEU A 76 -3.40 -14.17 14.50
N ILE A 77 -3.29 -14.63 15.73
CA ILE A 77 -2.11 -15.31 16.25
C ILE A 77 -2.48 -16.77 16.49
N ALA A 78 -2.35 -17.58 15.44
CA ALA A 78 -2.58 -19.01 15.47
C ALA A 78 -1.30 -19.73 15.92
N TYR A 79 -1.37 -20.55 16.97
CA TYR A 79 -0.17 -21.21 17.46
C TYR A 79 -0.44 -22.62 18.01
N ALA A 80 0.49 -23.54 17.73
CA ALA A 80 0.52 -24.87 18.31
C ALA A 80 1.61 -24.90 19.38
N PRO A 81 1.27 -25.03 20.67
CA PRO A 81 2.27 -25.14 21.74
C PRO A 81 3.08 -26.43 21.59
N GLY A 82 4.39 -26.39 21.82
CA GLY A 82 5.25 -27.57 21.86
C GLY A 82 5.06 -28.41 23.13
N GLU A 83 5.72 -29.60 23.20
CA GLU A 83 5.63 -30.50 24.37
C GLU A 83 6.08 -29.84 25.69
N ASP A 84 6.97 -28.85 25.63
CA ASP A 84 7.44 -28.08 26.77
C ASP A 84 6.76 -26.70 26.92
N GLY A 85 5.78 -26.38 26.08
CA GLY A 85 4.74 -25.36 26.23
C GLY A 85 5.17 -23.88 26.33
N ASP A 86 6.46 -23.54 26.27
CA ASP A 86 6.91 -22.30 26.87
C ASP A 86 7.27 -21.20 25.84
N MET A 87 8.00 -21.53 24.79
CA MET A 87 8.54 -20.48 23.90
C MET A 87 7.53 -19.95 22.90
N VAL A 88 6.79 -20.83 22.24
CA VAL A 88 5.80 -20.46 21.23
C VAL A 88 4.59 -19.78 21.87
N GLU A 89 4.07 -20.34 22.98
CA GLU A 89 2.95 -19.76 23.71
C GLU A 89 3.32 -18.39 24.31
N ARG A 90 4.55 -18.26 24.84
CA ARG A 90 5.07 -17.00 25.36
C ARG A 90 5.20 -15.95 24.24
N ALA A 91 5.75 -16.30 23.08
CA ALA A 91 5.84 -15.41 21.94
C ALA A 91 4.45 -15.01 21.45
N ALA A 92 3.52 -15.96 21.33
CA ALA A 92 2.13 -15.68 20.96
C ALA A 92 1.46 -14.70 21.95
N GLY A 93 1.70 -14.87 23.26
CA GLY A 93 1.20 -13.97 24.30
C GLY A 93 1.75 -12.55 24.22
N LEU A 94 3.02 -12.38 23.85
CA LEU A 94 3.63 -11.07 23.62
C LEU A 94 3.04 -10.40 22.37
N LEU A 95 2.97 -11.13 21.27
CA LEU A 95 2.37 -10.65 20.02
C LEU A 95 0.89 -10.28 20.16
N ALA A 96 0.15 -10.92 21.06
CA ALA A 96 -1.24 -10.56 21.36
C ALA A 96 -1.38 -9.28 22.20
N GLN A 97 -0.35 -8.88 22.92
CA GLN A 97 -0.33 -7.64 23.70
C GLN A 97 0.12 -6.47 22.84
N GLU A 98 1.17 -6.69 22.06
CA GLU A 98 1.73 -5.74 21.08
C GLU A 98 2.22 -6.53 19.86
N PRO A 99 1.68 -6.37 18.66
CA PRO A 99 0.81 -5.31 18.11
C PRO A 99 -0.68 -5.41 18.46
N GLY A 100 -1.06 -6.41 19.24
CA GLY A 100 -2.45 -6.70 19.50
C GLY A 100 -3.04 -7.63 18.44
N GLY A 101 -3.62 -8.74 18.86
CA GLY A 101 -4.20 -9.71 17.94
C GLY A 101 -5.04 -10.75 18.68
N ASP A 102 -5.86 -11.46 17.94
CA ASP A 102 -6.70 -12.52 18.51
C ASP A 102 -5.89 -13.81 18.62
N LEU A 103 -5.73 -14.33 19.86
CA LEU A 103 -5.06 -15.60 20.12
C LEU A 103 -5.92 -16.79 19.72
N PHE A 104 -5.34 -17.71 18.97
CA PHE A 104 -5.98 -18.94 18.54
C PHE A 104 -5.05 -20.16 18.74
N PRO A 105 -5.18 -20.89 19.87
CA PRO A 105 -4.41 -22.11 20.09
C PRO A 105 -4.89 -23.23 19.18
N LEU A 106 -3.94 -23.90 18.50
CA LEU A 106 -4.20 -25.08 17.66
C LEU A 106 -4.09 -26.34 18.53
N GLU A 107 -5.18 -27.09 18.64
CA GLU A 107 -5.20 -28.33 19.42
C GLU A 107 -4.84 -29.51 18.54
N GLU A 108 -4.02 -30.45 19.05
CA GLU A 108 -3.87 -31.78 18.44
C GLU A 108 -5.12 -32.61 18.68
N GLU A 109 -5.70 -33.20 17.64
CA GLU A 109 -6.77 -34.18 17.81
C GLU A 109 -6.22 -35.39 18.58
N THR A 110 -6.46 -35.41 19.89
CA THR A 110 -6.17 -36.59 20.69
C THR A 110 -7.21 -37.66 20.39
N ASP A 111 -6.83 -38.66 19.61
CA ASP A 111 -7.54 -39.95 19.51
C ASP A 111 -7.54 -40.63 20.91
N SER A 112 -8.47 -40.23 21.77
CA SER A 112 -8.81 -41.01 22.96
C SER A 112 -10.16 -41.65 22.76
N PRO A 113 -10.24 -42.96 22.60
CA PRO A 113 -11.50 -43.66 22.65
C PRO A 113 -12.01 -43.67 24.09
N SER A 114 -12.89 -42.77 24.47
CA SER A 114 -13.64 -42.89 25.72
C SER A 114 -14.59 -44.07 25.56
N GLU A 115 -14.33 -45.12 26.33
CA GLU A 115 -15.22 -46.26 26.54
C GLU A 115 -16.58 -45.85 27.06
N MET A 116 -17.59 -46.40 26.38
CA MET A 116 -18.90 -46.86 26.84
C MET A 116 -19.90 -45.86 27.49
N GLU A 117 -21.03 -45.70 26.83
CA GLU A 117 -22.22 -46.40 27.28
C GLU A 117 -23.26 -46.60 26.15
N ALA A 118 -23.75 -47.81 26.06
CA ALA A 118 -24.73 -48.25 25.09
C ALA A 118 -26.13 -47.74 25.43
N GLY A 119 -26.87 -47.26 24.44
CA GLY A 119 -28.30 -47.13 24.55
C GLY A 119 -29.00 -46.24 23.54
N ALA A 120 -29.67 -46.87 22.58
CA ALA A 120 -30.85 -46.39 21.84
C ALA A 120 -30.68 -45.55 20.56
N ASP A 121 -30.75 -46.33 19.47
CA ASP A 121 -31.58 -46.08 18.26
C ASP A 121 -31.96 -44.66 17.88
N ARG A 122 -31.33 -44.12 16.81
CA ARG A 122 -31.96 -43.25 15.83
C ARG A 122 -31.23 -43.32 14.49
N THR A 123 -31.92 -43.82 13.48
CA THR A 123 -31.66 -43.66 12.07
C THR A 123 -31.58 -42.18 11.67
N GLY A 124 -30.50 -41.77 11.04
CA GLY A 124 -30.34 -40.44 10.42
C GLY A 124 -28.96 -40.30 9.79
N GLU A 125 -28.93 -40.17 8.47
CA GLU A 125 -27.77 -39.86 7.68
C GLU A 125 -26.99 -38.67 8.26
N THR A 126 -25.72 -38.85 8.55
CA THR A 126 -24.81 -37.73 8.82
C THR A 126 -23.49 -38.00 8.13
N GLY A 127 -23.24 -37.23 7.09
CA GLY A 127 -21.88 -36.93 6.71
C GLY A 127 -21.30 -36.07 7.82
N THR A 128 -20.30 -36.59 8.51
CA THR A 128 -19.51 -35.83 9.49
C THR A 128 -18.63 -34.87 8.69
N GLN A 129 -19.07 -33.62 8.57
CA GLN A 129 -18.16 -32.50 8.33
C GLN A 129 -17.43 -32.26 9.66
N ALA A 130 -16.11 -32.31 9.65
CA ALA A 130 -15.29 -31.78 10.72
C ALA A 130 -15.69 -30.30 10.88
N GLU A 131 -16.14 -29.93 12.07
CA GLU A 131 -16.39 -28.52 12.39
C GLU A 131 -15.03 -27.84 12.41
N THR A 132 -14.73 -27.06 11.39
CA THR A 132 -13.55 -26.22 11.29
C THR A 132 -13.69 -25.10 12.30
N ASN A 133 -13.03 -25.20 13.44
CA ASN A 133 -12.93 -24.15 14.45
C ASN A 133 -11.94 -23.09 13.99
N THR A 134 -12.27 -22.35 12.94
CA THR A 134 -11.53 -21.15 12.58
C THR A 134 -12.25 -19.96 13.15
N PRO A 135 -11.58 -19.00 13.80
CA PRO A 135 -12.25 -17.80 14.25
C PRO A 135 -12.76 -17.02 13.04
N ASP A 136 -14.05 -16.69 13.05
CA ASP A 136 -14.65 -15.78 12.08
C ASP A 136 -14.09 -14.38 12.34
N GLY A 137 -13.26 -13.86 11.43
CA GLY A 137 -12.70 -12.52 11.54
C GLY A 137 -12.08 -12.02 10.24
N PRO A 138 -11.97 -10.70 10.10
CA PRO A 138 -11.38 -10.06 8.93
C PRO A 138 -9.84 -10.05 9.01
N TYR A 139 -9.23 -11.17 9.34
CA TYR A 139 -7.80 -11.25 9.55
C TYR A 139 -7.04 -11.12 8.23
N GLU A 140 -6.14 -10.14 8.17
CA GLU A 140 -5.24 -9.90 7.04
C GLU A 140 -3.86 -10.51 7.29
N PHE A 141 -3.47 -10.56 8.58
CA PHE A 141 -2.18 -11.08 9.03
C PHE A 141 -2.38 -12.27 9.94
N ILE A 142 -1.70 -13.36 9.64
CA ILE A 142 -1.72 -14.58 10.43
C ILE A 142 -0.32 -14.85 10.97
N PHE A 143 -0.06 -14.50 12.22
CA PHE A 143 1.12 -14.98 12.92
C PHE A 143 0.94 -16.46 13.21
N LEU A 144 1.83 -17.29 12.68
CA LEU A 144 1.73 -18.74 12.76
C LEU A 144 2.87 -19.29 13.61
N GLY A 145 2.56 -19.66 14.86
CA GLY A 145 3.51 -20.13 15.86
C GLY A 145 3.52 -21.63 16.02
N PHE A 146 4.71 -22.28 16.00
CA PHE A 146 4.82 -23.71 16.22
C PHE A 146 6.24 -24.17 16.57
N GLU A 147 6.36 -25.34 17.17
CA GLU A 147 7.63 -26.05 17.28
C GLU A 147 7.83 -26.93 16.05
N ALA A 148 9.01 -26.85 15.44
CA ALA A 148 9.38 -27.67 14.27
C ALA A 148 10.76 -28.30 14.44
N GLN A 149 10.98 -29.40 13.75
CA GLN A 149 12.29 -30.03 13.62
C GLN A 149 12.61 -30.25 12.14
N ASN A 150 13.72 -29.69 11.66
CA ASN A 150 14.13 -29.76 10.26
C ASN A 150 13.05 -29.28 9.30
N ASN A 151 12.39 -28.16 9.62
CA ASN A 151 11.32 -27.49 8.85
C ASN A 151 10.03 -28.31 8.68
N ALA A 152 9.81 -29.37 9.47
CA ALA A 152 8.58 -30.15 9.41
C ALA A 152 7.47 -29.47 10.22
N LEU A 153 6.33 -29.21 9.58
CA LEU A 153 5.16 -28.64 10.23
C LEU A 153 4.47 -29.68 11.13
N PRO A 154 4.09 -29.33 12.38
CA PRO A 154 3.25 -30.17 13.23
C PRO A 154 1.90 -30.48 12.59
N GLU A 155 1.28 -31.61 12.97
CA GLU A 155 -0.02 -32.04 12.42
C GLU A 155 -1.12 -30.99 12.68
N ALA A 156 -1.17 -30.38 13.87
CA ALA A 156 -2.12 -29.33 14.19
C ALA A 156 -2.00 -28.11 13.23
N VAL A 157 -0.76 -27.73 12.87
CA VAL A 157 -0.51 -26.64 11.92
C VAL A 157 -0.90 -27.04 10.49
N GLN A 158 -0.59 -28.28 10.09
CA GLN A 158 -1.00 -28.78 8.76
C GLN A 158 -2.52 -28.79 8.62
N ASN A 159 -3.22 -29.33 9.63
CA ASN A 159 -4.68 -29.38 9.66
C ASN A 159 -5.30 -27.99 9.61
N PHE A 160 -4.74 -27.04 10.35
CA PHE A 160 -5.18 -25.63 10.34
C PHE A 160 -5.02 -24.98 8.97
N LEU A 161 -3.86 -25.16 8.33
CA LEU A 161 -3.60 -24.63 7.00
C LEU A 161 -4.45 -25.29 5.91
N GLU A 162 -4.70 -26.61 6.01
CA GLU A 162 -5.55 -27.34 5.05
C GLU A 162 -7.04 -27.03 5.20
N ALA A 163 -7.49 -26.71 6.42
CA ALA A 163 -8.88 -26.39 6.70
C ALA A 163 -9.29 -24.97 6.30
N ASN A 164 -8.32 -24.07 6.07
CA ASN A 164 -8.54 -22.66 5.79
C ASN A 164 -7.95 -22.24 4.46
N ASP A 165 -8.58 -21.28 3.80
CA ASP A 165 -8.04 -20.61 2.63
C ASP A 165 -7.54 -19.21 3.04
N PHE A 166 -6.21 -19.05 3.07
CA PHE A 166 -5.56 -17.78 3.38
C PHE A 166 -5.13 -17.03 2.10
N GLY A 167 -5.79 -17.28 0.98
CA GLY A 167 -5.51 -16.56 -0.26
C GLY A 167 -5.53 -15.04 -0.07
N ALA A 168 -4.45 -14.37 -0.53
CA ALA A 168 -4.19 -12.94 -0.38
C ALA A 168 -3.96 -12.42 1.06
N ARG A 169 -3.94 -13.28 2.08
CA ARG A 169 -3.54 -12.93 3.46
C ARG A 169 -2.07 -13.21 3.68
N THR A 170 -1.45 -12.47 4.59
CA THR A 170 -0.03 -12.62 4.89
C THR A 170 0.16 -13.59 6.07
N ILE A 171 0.92 -14.67 5.86
CA ILE A 171 1.32 -15.60 6.92
C ILE A 171 2.73 -15.28 7.36
N ILE A 172 2.92 -15.11 8.68
CA ILE A 172 4.16 -14.68 9.33
C ILE A 172 4.57 -15.74 10.35
N PRO A 173 5.50 -16.66 10.01
CA PRO A 173 5.87 -17.75 10.91
C PRO A 173 6.80 -17.28 12.04
N PHE A 174 6.55 -17.78 13.28
CA PHE A 174 7.48 -17.74 14.39
C PHE A 174 7.65 -19.16 14.96
N VAL A 175 8.88 -19.66 14.96
CA VAL A 175 9.14 -21.10 15.06
C VAL A 175 10.22 -21.41 16.07
N SER A 176 9.94 -22.33 16.99
CA SER A 176 10.94 -22.94 17.87
C SER A 176 11.45 -24.28 17.33
N GLY A 177 12.38 -24.90 18.04
CA GLY A 177 12.92 -26.23 17.72
C GLY A 177 14.27 -26.19 17.01
N THR A 178 14.67 -27.32 16.44
CA THR A 178 16.04 -27.53 15.94
C THR A 178 16.12 -27.90 14.47
N GLY A 179 17.18 -27.40 13.80
CA GLY A 179 17.43 -27.71 12.39
C GLY A 179 16.52 -26.96 11.44
N ASN A 180 15.89 -25.87 11.89
CA ASN A 180 15.02 -25.01 11.10
C ASN A 180 15.82 -23.89 10.45
N ASP A 181 15.37 -23.48 9.28
CA ASP A 181 15.80 -22.27 8.58
C ASP A 181 14.58 -21.60 7.92
N SER A 182 14.64 -20.29 7.75
CA SER A 182 13.52 -19.48 7.24
C SER A 182 13.03 -19.99 5.88
N ALA A 183 13.93 -20.30 4.96
CA ALA A 183 13.56 -20.73 3.60
C ALA A 183 12.80 -22.07 3.62
N GLY A 184 13.24 -23.02 4.44
CA GLY A 184 12.58 -24.32 4.55
C GLY A 184 11.21 -24.25 5.23
N ILE A 185 11.04 -23.37 6.23
CA ILE A 185 9.74 -23.11 6.86
C ILE A 185 8.78 -22.47 5.84
N LEU A 186 9.22 -21.43 5.12
CA LEU A 186 8.39 -20.79 4.09
C LEU A 186 8.02 -21.75 2.96
N GLU A 187 8.94 -22.62 2.52
CA GLU A 187 8.63 -23.65 1.53
C GLU A 187 7.54 -24.60 2.05
N ALA A 188 7.65 -25.07 3.30
CA ALA A 188 6.67 -25.98 3.89
C ALA A 188 5.27 -25.38 4.01
N VAL A 189 5.17 -24.10 4.42
CA VAL A 189 3.89 -23.36 4.49
C VAL A 189 3.32 -23.12 3.08
N SER A 190 4.16 -22.71 2.11
CA SER A 190 3.72 -22.41 0.75
C SER A 190 3.12 -23.60 0.00
N LEU A 191 3.55 -24.82 0.35
CA LEU A 191 2.99 -26.05 -0.23
C LEU A 191 1.53 -26.27 0.17
N LEU A 192 1.14 -25.85 1.38
CA LEU A 192 -0.24 -25.98 1.88
C LEU A 192 -1.09 -24.75 1.56
N GLN A 193 -0.46 -23.58 1.44
CA GLN A 193 -1.13 -22.30 1.18
C GLN A 193 -0.52 -21.56 -0.03
N PRO A 194 -0.69 -22.09 -1.25
CA PRO A 194 -0.07 -21.51 -2.44
C PRO A 194 -0.65 -20.16 -2.87
N GLY A 195 -1.78 -19.76 -2.30
CA GLY A 195 -2.45 -18.47 -2.53
C GLY A 195 -2.14 -17.40 -1.48
N ALA A 196 -1.54 -17.78 -0.35
CA ALA A 196 -1.17 -16.84 0.70
C ALA A 196 0.10 -16.06 0.35
N LEU A 197 0.21 -14.85 0.89
CA LEU A 197 1.45 -14.11 0.92
C LEU A 197 2.27 -14.61 2.11
N LEU A 198 3.56 -14.85 1.92
CA LEU A 198 4.45 -15.29 3.00
C LEU A 198 5.42 -14.15 3.31
N SER A 199 5.49 -13.78 4.58
CA SER A 199 6.52 -12.84 5.05
C SER A 199 7.90 -13.47 4.91
N ASP A 200 8.86 -12.75 4.34
CA ASP A 200 10.26 -13.18 4.29
C ASP A 200 10.92 -13.18 5.67
N SER A 201 10.29 -12.51 6.65
CA SER A 201 10.75 -12.43 8.04
C SER A 201 10.15 -13.57 8.85
N VAL A 202 10.91 -14.63 9.08
CA VAL A 202 10.56 -15.75 9.97
C VAL A 202 11.32 -15.59 11.29
N LEU A 203 10.62 -15.53 12.43
CA LEU A 203 11.27 -15.54 13.72
C LEU A 203 11.64 -16.96 14.15
N LEU A 204 12.94 -17.23 14.23
CA LEU A 204 13.43 -18.50 14.78
C LEU A 204 13.71 -18.32 16.29
N LEU A 205 12.78 -18.79 17.12
CA LEU A 205 12.83 -18.69 18.56
C LEU A 205 13.97 -19.56 19.15
N SER A 206 14.70 -19.01 20.09
CA SER A 206 15.76 -19.71 20.82
C SER A 206 15.54 -19.63 22.34
N GLU A 207 15.99 -20.64 23.10
CA GLU A 207 15.80 -20.73 24.56
C GLU A 207 16.33 -19.51 25.33
N ASN A 208 17.26 -18.74 24.75
CA ASN A 208 17.87 -17.58 25.39
C ASN A 208 17.34 -16.24 24.81
N MET A 209 16.31 -16.26 23.94
CA MET A 209 15.73 -15.07 23.35
C MET A 209 15.00 -14.26 24.42
N GLU A 210 15.32 -12.98 24.51
CA GLU A 210 14.66 -12.06 25.45
C GLU A 210 13.31 -11.62 24.89
N GLU A 211 12.36 -11.23 25.74
CA GLU A 211 11.03 -10.76 25.34
C GLU A 211 11.12 -9.55 24.40
N GLN A 212 12.09 -8.67 24.67
CA GLN A 212 12.36 -7.50 23.85
C GLN A 212 12.73 -7.86 22.39
N GLU A 213 13.48 -8.96 22.17
CA GLU A 213 13.86 -9.38 20.83
C GLU A 213 12.64 -9.85 20.00
N ILE A 214 11.62 -10.42 20.66
CA ILE A 214 10.36 -10.83 20.01
C ILE A 214 9.53 -9.61 19.64
N THR A 215 9.42 -8.65 20.56
CA THR A 215 8.69 -7.41 20.31
C THR A 215 9.40 -6.52 19.28
N ASP A 216 10.74 -6.43 19.34
CA ASP A 216 11.53 -5.69 18.34
C ASP A 216 11.36 -6.29 16.95
N TRP A 217 11.39 -7.63 16.82
CA TRP A 217 11.10 -8.29 15.54
C TRP A 217 9.70 -7.97 15.03
N ALA A 218 8.69 -7.99 15.89
CA ALA A 218 7.33 -7.66 15.49
C ALA A 218 7.21 -6.16 15.12
N MET A 219 7.95 -5.26 15.80
CA MET A 219 8.06 -3.85 15.42
C MET A 219 8.70 -3.66 14.03
N GLU A 220 9.75 -4.43 13.72
CA GLU A 220 10.39 -4.42 12.40
C GLU A 220 9.46 -4.85 11.26
N LEU A 221 8.40 -5.61 11.58
CA LEU A 221 7.36 -5.98 10.61
C LEU A 221 6.37 -4.84 10.30
N GLY A 222 6.44 -3.73 11.05
CA GLY A 222 5.62 -2.55 10.81
C GLY A 222 4.19 -2.61 11.34
N PHE A 223 3.86 -3.57 12.22
CA PHE A 223 2.52 -3.74 12.79
C PHE A 223 2.26 -2.89 14.04
N PHE A 224 3.24 -2.15 14.52
CA PHE A 224 3.09 -1.31 15.71
C PHE A 224 2.74 0.12 15.32
N ASP A 225 1.54 0.51 15.68
CA ASP A 225 1.18 1.92 15.70
C ASP A 225 1.73 2.55 16.99
N GLU A 226 2.85 3.26 16.90
CA GLU A 226 3.41 4.02 18.00
C GLU A 226 2.62 5.32 18.21
N THR A 227 1.29 5.22 18.40
CA THR A 227 0.48 6.39 18.76
C THR A 227 -0.52 6.13 19.87
N ALA A 228 0.00 5.88 21.08
CA ALA A 228 -0.69 6.31 22.28
C ALA A 228 -0.04 7.61 22.76
N ALA A 229 -0.20 8.71 22.04
CA ALA A 229 0.09 10.04 22.52
C ALA A 229 -1.18 10.66 23.13
N PRO A 230 -1.07 11.41 24.24
CA PRO A 230 -2.23 11.89 24.97
C PRO A 230 -3.02 12.94 24.16
N GLU A 231 -4.34 12.84 24.26
CA GLU A 231 -5.27 13.86 23.76
C GLU A 231 -4.87 15.25 24.29
N SER A 232 -4.37 16.10 23.40
CA SER A 232 -4.41 17.53 23.59
C SER A 232 -5.09 18.13 22.37
N GLY A 233 -6.32 18.62 22.56
CA GLY A 233 -7.06 19.34 21.56
C GLY A 233 -6.27 20.56 21.07
N ALA A 234 -5.85 20.51 19.84
CA ALA A 234 -5.51 21.64 19.00
C ALA A 234 -5.87 21.23 17.56
N GLU A 235 -6.61 22.07 16.89
CA GLU A 235 -6.83 22.02 15.45
C GLU A 235 -5.47 22.13 14.75
N ASN A 236 -4.79 20.99 14.54
CA ASN A 236 -3.60 20.92 13.71
C ASN A 236 -4.06 20.71 12.26
N THR A 237 -3.98 21.75 11.48
CA THR A 237 -4.05 21.60 10.03
C THR A 237 -2.82 20.80 9.57
N VAL A 238 -2.96 19.96 8.54
CA VAL A 238 -1.84 19.16 7.97
C VAL A 238 -0.63 20.04 7.63
N ALA A 239 -0.88 21.29 7.22
CA ALA A 239 0.16 22.28 6.93
C ALA A 239 1.01 22.68 8.15
N THR A 240 0.52 22.43 9.37
CA THR A 240 1.23 22.75 10.64
C THR A 240 1.64 21.50 11.40
N ALA A 241 1.60 20.32 10.77
CA ALA A 241 2.09 19.10 11.37
C ALA A 241 3.56 19.27 11.77
N ALA A 242 3.90 18.90 13.02
CA ALA A 242 5.28 18.98 13.48
C ALA A 242 6.12 17.93 12.76
N VAL A 243 7.20 18.35 12.09
CA VAL A 243 8.17 17.45 11.47
C VAL A 243 9.36 17.26 12.41
N THR A 244 9.91 16.04 12.40
CA THR A 244 11.13 15.67 13.10
C THR A 244 12.14 15.21 12.05
N PRO A 245 12.94 16.12 11.49
CA PRO A 245 13.74 15.86 10.29
C PRO A 245 14.85 14.81 10.48
N ASP A 246 15.19 14.49 11.72
CA ASP A 246 16.25 13.54 12.09
C ASP A 246 15.67 12.15 12.48
N ALA A 247 14.35 11.97 12.40
CA ALA A 247 13.68 10.71 12.74
C ALA A 247 12.70 10.30 11.63
N GLN A 248 12.54 9.01 11.45
CA GLN A 248 11.50 8.47 10.57
C GLN A 248 10.12 8.83 11.13
N GLN A 249 9.21 9.26 10.27
CA GLN A 249 7.84 9.64 10.64
C GLN A 249 6.86 9.24 9.55
N VAL A 250 5.64 8.90 9.96
CA VAL A 250 4.46 8.81 9.09
C VAL A 250 3.70 10.13 9.18
N LEU A 251 3.44 10.76 8.05
CA LEU A 251 2.89 12.12 7.93
C LEU A 251 1.70 12.09 6.96
N TYR A 252 0.48 12.18 7.48
CA TYR A 252 -0.74 12.19 6.66
C TYR A 252 -0.82 13.43 5.77
N LEU A 253 -1.27 13.24 4.52
CA LEU A 253 -1.31 14.31 3.50
C LEU A 253 -2.59 15.15 3.56
N TRP A 254 -3.68 14.58 4.00
CA TRP A 254 -4.99 15.22 4.01
C TRP A 254 -5.56 15.28 5.42
N GLU A 255 -6.26 16.36 5.73
CA GLU A 255 -7.07 16.41 6.95
C GLU A 255 -8.21 15.41 6.86
N GLU A 256 -8.56 14.83 8.00
CA GLU A 256 -9.69 13.91 8.09
C GLU A 256 -10.98 14.58 7.60
N GLY A 257 -11.67 13.95 6.65
CA GLY A 257 -12.89 14.47 6.06
C GLY A 257 -12.71 15.57 5.01
N ASN A 258 -11.46 15.97 4.67
CA ASN A 258 -11.16 16.95 3.62
C ASN A 258 -10.17 16.40 2.58
N MET A 259 -10.30 15.14 2.20
CA MET A 259 -9.53 14.53 1.11
C MET A 259 -10.34 14.66 -0.19
N PRO A 260 -9.81 15.37 -1.23
CA PRO A 260 -10.54 15.55 -2.48
C PRO A 260 -10.67 14.23 -3.24
N GLY A 261 -11.85 13.97 -3.80
CA GLY A 261 -12.08 12.74 -4.55
C GLY A 261 -13.38 12.73 -5.32
N VAL A 262 -13.40 11.96 -6.41
CA VAL A 262 -14.57 11.72 -7.27
C VAL A 262 -15.06 10.27 -7.21
N THR A 263 -14.28 9.40 -6.56
CA THR A 263 -14.60 7.98 -6.42
C THR A 263 -15.42 7.76 -5.16
N GLU A 264 -16.62 7.18 -5.32
CA GLU A 264 -17.39 6.66 -4.18
C GLU A 264 -16.84 5.28 -3.81
N TYR A 265 -16.19 5.21 -2.63
CA TYR A 265 -15.67 3.96 -2.08
C TYR A 265 -16.07 3.87 -0.62
N THR A 266 -17.01 3.00 -0.31
CA THR A 266 -17.63 2.92 1.02
C THR A 266 -17.53 1.53 1.65
N GLU A 267 -17.12 0.51 0.88
CA GLU A 267 -17.02 -0.87 1.34
C GLU A 267 -15.98 -1.62 0.52
N ASN A 268 -15.06 -2.31 1.19
CA ASN A 268 -14.11 -3.23 0.57
C ASN A 268 -14.64 -4.67 0.71
N ASN A 269 -14.97 -5.29 -0.41
CA ASN A 269 -15.43 -6.69 -0.44
C ASN A 269 -14.25 -7.65 -0.74
N GLY A 270 -13.04 -7.28 -0.34
CA GLY A 270 -11.81 -8.05 -0.59
C GLY A 270 -11.28 -7.91 -2.01
N GLY A 271 -11.71 -6.88 -2.76
CA GLY A 271 -11.26 -6.62 -4.13
C GLY A 271 -10.13 -5.60 -4.25
N TYR A 272 -9.79 -4.92 -3.17
CA TYR A 272 -8.81 -3.83 -3.16
C TYR A 272 -7.88 -3.96 -1.94
N SER A 273 -6.64 -3.48 -2.07
CA SER A 273 -5.64 -3.52 -1.01
C SER A 273 -5.94 -2.54 0.12
N ASP A 274 -6.41 -1.34 -0.22
CA ASP A 274 -6.74 -0.33 0.79
C ASP A 274 -8.22 -0.39 1.14
N ASP A 275 -8.56 -0.06 2.38
CA ASP A 275 -9.92 0.11 2.84
C ASP A 275 -10.46 1.52 2.57
N PRO A 276 -11.79 1.74 2.66
CA PRO A 276 -12.42 3.03 2.41
C PRO A 276 -11.91 4.19 3.27
N ASP A 277 -11.38 3.90 4.45
CA ASP A 277 -10.82 4.86 5.40
C ASP A 277 -9.33 5.14 5.20
N PHE A 278 -8.69 4.49 4.23
CA PHE A 278 -7.30 4.76 3.89
C PHE A 278 -7.06 6.26 3.65
N ARG A 279 -6.07 6.80 4.34
CA ARG A 279 -5.62 8.18 4.21
C ARG A 279 -4.20 8.21 3.67
N PRO A 280 -3.94 8.84 2.51
CA PRO A 280 -2.59 8.99 1.96
C PRO A 280 -1.62 9.63 2.94
N TYR A 281 -0.39 9.12 2.99
CA TYR A 281 0.65 9.59 3.89
C TYR A 281 2.03 9.53 3.26
N LEU A 282 3.01 10.14 3.92
CA LEU A 282 4.44 10.04 3.64
C LEU A 282 5.10 9.24 4.77
N THR A 283 6.02 8.35 4.42
CA THR A 283 7.02 7.83 5.36
C THR A 283 8.35 8.52 5.08
N SER A 284 8.90 9.23 6.06
CA SER A 284 10.18 9.94 5.90
C SER A 284 11.37 9.04 6.22
N PHE A 285 12.45 9.19 5.46
CA PHE A 285 13.73 8.51 5.67
C PHE A 285 14.82 9.59 5.75
N PRO A 286 15.23 9.97 6.98
CA PRO A 286 16.14 11.08 7.18
C PRO A 286 17.55 10.79 6.69
N VAL A 287 18.25 11.84 6.26
CA VAL A 287 19.68 11.78 5.95
C VAL A 287 20.45 11.48 7.23
N PRO A 288 21.36 10.46 7.25
CA PRO A 288 22.14 10.13 8.43
C PRO A 288 22.98 11.28 8.94
N GLU A 289 23.13 11.39 10.25
CA GLU A 289 23.95 12.42 10.91
C GLU A 289 25.38 12.47 10.33
N GLY A 290 25.82 13.67 9.96
CA GLY A 290 27.13 13.91 9.37
C GLY A 290 27.22 13.74 7.86
N THR A 291 26.13 13.37 7.20
CA THR A 291 26.02 13.38 5.74
C THR A 291 25.53 14.74 5.26
N GLU A 292 26.06 15.25 4.16
CA GLU A 292 25.60 16.50 3.56
C GLU A 292 24.23 16.32 2.93
N ILE A 293 23.27 17.19 3.27
CA ILE A 293 21.93 17.17 2.68
C ILE A 293 21.98 17.83 1.30
N LYS A 294 21.54 17.11 0.24
CA LYS A 294 21.56 17.56 -1.15
C LYS A 294 20.21 18.08 -1.63
N GLY A 295 19.11 17.55 -1.12
CA GLY A 295 17.75 17.84 -1.55
C GLY A 295 16.77 16.78 -1.08
N ALA A 296 15.58 16.69 -1.70
CA ALA A 296 14.57 15.70 -1.35
C ALA A 296 14.13 14.85 -2.56
N VAL A 297 13.79 13.58 -2.29
CA VAL A 297 13.24 12.65 -3.29
C VAL A 297 11.97 12.02 -2.74
N LEU A 298 10.85 12.22 -3.45
CA LEU A 298 9.59 11.55 -3.17
C LEU A 298 9.46 10.32 -4.07
N ILE A 299 9.20 9.17 -3.48
CA ILE A 299 9.27 7.85 -4.10
C ILE A 299 7.88 7.24 -4.13
N CYS A 300 7.39 6.89 -5.33
CA CYS A 300 6.14 6.19 -5.52
C CYS A 300 6.41 4.75 -5.97
N ALA A 301 6.11 3.78 -5.14
CA ALA A 301 6.24 2.38 -5.49
C ALA A 301 5.25 1.96 -6.58
N GLY A 302 5.56 0.94 -7.35
CA GLY A 302 4.68 0.34 -8.34
C GLY A 302 3.70 -0.66 -7.71
N GLY A 303 3.03 -1.43 -8.56
CA GLY A 303 2.03 -2.43 -8.14
C GLY A 303 0.74 -2.35 -8.97
N ALA A 304 0.82 -1.79 -10.19
CA ALA A 304 -0.30 -1.69 -11.14
C ALA A 304 -1.54 -0.96 -10.58
N PHE A 305 -1.36 -0.06 -9.61
CA PHE A 305 -2.43 0.59 -8.83
C PHE A 305 -3.33 -0.41 -8.08
N GLN A 306 -2.84 -1.60 -7.79
CA GLN A 306 -3.55 -2.62 -7.01
C GLN A 306 -2.95 -2.77 -5.62
N PHE A 307 -1.67 -2.56 -5.49
CA PHE A 307 -0.89 -2.55 -4.24
C PHE A 307 0.30 -1.61 -4.40
N ARG A 308 1.05 -1.34 -3.32
CA ARG A 308 2.33 -0.64 -3.35
C ARG A 308 3.44 -1.65 -3.04
N SER A 309 4.46 -1.72 -3.89
CA SER A 309 5.62 -2.62 -3.75
C SER A 309 6.70 -1.97 -2.88
N ASP A 310 6.33 -1.46 -1.70
CA ASP A 310 7.20 -0.64 -0.86
C ASP A 310 8.43 -1.39 -0.38
N GLU A 311 8.32 -2.68 -0.11
CA GLU A 311 9.43 -3.54 0.32
C GLU A 311 10.55 -3.68 -0.73
N ASN A 312 10.23 -3.54 -2.03
CA ASN A 312 11.21 -3.65 -3.11
C ASN A 312 11.59 -2.30 -3.72
N GLU A 313 10.66 -1.36 -3.76
CA GLU A 313 10.72 -0.13 -4.54
C GLU A 313 10.66 1.12 -3.68
N GLY A 314 10.02 1.08 -2.50
CA GLY A 314 9.90 2.17 -1.54
C GLY A 314 11.07 2.20 -0.56
N THR A 315 10.98 1.47 0.52
CA THR A 315 11.92 1.47 1.65
C THR A 315 13.38 1.26 1.25
N PRO A 316 13.77 0.23 0.47
CA PRO A 316 15.19 0.01 0.16
C PRO A 316 15.79 1.13 -0.69
N VAL A 317 14.98 1.77 -1.52
CA VAL A 317 15.41 2.90 -2.36
C VAL A 317 15.52 4.18 -1.53
N ALA A 318 14.54 4.42 -0.64
CA ALA A 318 14.57 5.55 0.28
C ALA A 318 15.79 5.51 1.20
N GLU A 319 16.09 4.36 1.79
CA GLU A 319 17.29 4.14 2.62
C GLU A 319 18.58 4.36 1.84
N ALA A 320 18.68 3.84 0.61
CA ALA A 320 19.85 4.02 -0.21
C ALA A 320 20.06 5.50 -0.58
N LEU A 321 19.01 6.22 -0.95
CA LEU A 321 19.07 7.64 -1.29
C LEU A 321 19.32 8.52 -0.06
N SER A 322 18.74 8.19 1.09
CA SER A 322 19.04 8.93 2.33
C SER A 322 20.50 8.79 2.73
N GLY A 323 21.07 7.60 2.58
CA GLY A 323 22.51 7.37 2.77
C GLY A 323 23.41 8.19 1.83
N LEU A 324 22.90 8.65 0.68
CA LEU A 324 23.58 9.49 -0.30
C LEU A 324 23.34 11.00 -0.11
N GLY A 325 22.53 11.38 0.88
CA GLY A 325 22.27 12.78 1.25
C GLY A 325 20.93 13.35 0.78
N TYR A 326 19.99 12.52 0.36
CA TYR A 326 18.64 12.98 0.00
C TYR A 326 17.65 12.72 1.13
N GLN A 327 16.95 13.74 1.62
CA GLN A 327 15.74 13.53 2.43
C GLN A 327 14.75 12.74 1.58
N SER A 328 14.55 11.47 1.90
CA SER A 328 13.75 10.56 1.09
C SER A 328 12.38 10.33 1.72
N PHE A 329 11.35 10.23 0.89
CA PHE A 329 9.98 10.06 1.34
C PHE A 329 9.32 9.00 0.47
N VAL A 330 8.81 7.94 1.08
CA VAL A 330 7.91 6.99 0.41
C VAL A 330 6.49 7.55 0.49
N VAL A 331 5.82 7.61 -0.65
CA VAL A 331 4.47 8.19 -0.76
C VAL A 331 3.46 7.07 -0.90
N ASP A 332 2.65 6.90 0.13
CA ASP A 332 1.51 5.98 0.14
C ASP A 332 0.30 6.70 -0.45
N TYR A 333 0.19 6.62 -1.77
CA TYR A 333 -0.87 7.24 -2.57
C TYR A 333 -2.09 6.32 -2.72
N ARG A 334 -3.28 6.86 -3.01
CA ARG A 334 -4.50 6.08 -3.23
C ARG A 334 -4.37 5.10 -4.39
N LEU A 335 -4.74 3.85 -4.12
CA LEU A 335 -4.84 2.75 -5.08
C LEU A 335 -6.26 2.61 -5.62
N ARG A 336 -6.50 1.63 -6.48
CA ARG A 336 -7.86 1.27 -6.89
C ARG A 336 -8.72 0.93 -5.66
N PRO A 337 -9.99 1.35 -5.66
CA PRO A 337 -10.81 1.79 -6.81
C PRO A 337 -10.59 3.24 -7.24
N TYR A 338 -9.80 4.02 -6.51
CA TYR A 338 -9.52 5.41 -6.85
C TYR A 338 -8.87 5.55 -8.23
N THR A 339 -9.08 6.68 -8.87
CA THR A 339 -8.52 6.99 -10.18
C THR A 339 -7.03 7.29 -10.10
N GLN A 340 -6.32 7.17 -11.22
CA GLN A 340 -4.91 7.60 -11.33
C GLN A 340 -4.76 9.09 -10.97
N GLN A 341 -5.75 9.92 -11.28
CA GLN A 341 -5.74 11.36 -10.99
C GLN A 341 -5.86 11.66 -9.49
N GLU A 342 -6.69 10.90 -8.76
CA GLU A 342 -6.78 11.04 -7.31
C GLU A 342 -5.45 10.67 -6.63
N GLY A 343 -4.80 9.58 -7.05
CA GLY A 343 -3.46 9.22 -6.56
C GLY A 343 -2.39 10.24 -6.96
N ALA A 344 -2.43 10.80 -8.16
CA ALA A 344 -1.51 11.84 -8.61
C ALA A 344 -1.66 13.15 -7.79
N LEU A 345 -2.87 13.45 -7.37
CA LEU A 345 -3.14 14.58 -6.48
C LEU A 345 -2.55 14.36 -5.07
N ASP A 346 -2.51 13.10 -4.59
CA ASP A 346 -1.83 12.76 -3.34
C ASP A 346 -0.32 13.05 -3.44
N LEU A 347 0.32 12.69 -4.56
CA LEU A 347 1.73 13.01 -4.79
C LEU A 347 1.96 14.52 -4.90
N ALA A 348 1.09 15.27 -5.60
CA ALA A 348 1.17 16.72 -5.64
C ALA A 348 1.08 17.33 -4.24
N ARG A 349 0.20 16.81 -3.39
CA ARG A 349 0.07 17.21 -1.99
C ARG A 349 1.34 16.89 -1.18
N ALA A 350 1.94 15.74 -1.43
CA ALA A 350 3.20 15.32 -0.82
C ALA A 350 4.35 16.30 -1.16
N VAL A 351 4.46 16.69 -2.43
CA VAL A 351 5.46 17.69 -2.86
C VAL A 351 5.26 19.02 -2.14
N ARG A 352 4.01 19.50 -2.04
CA ARG A 352 3.66 20.73 -1.31
C ARG A 352 4.02 20.64 0.16
N PHE A 353 3.73 19.50 0.79
CA PHE A 353 4.07 19.28 2.20
C PHE A 353 5.58 19.36 2.43
N VAL A 354 6.38 18.63 1.64
CA VAL A 354 7.84 18.65 1.77
C VAL A 354 8.40 20.04 1.49
N ARG A 355 7.85 20.77 0.53
CA ARG A 355 8.26 22.17 0.22
C ARG A 355 7.90 23.13 1.33
N ALA A 356 6.73 23.00 1.97
CA ALA A 356 6.35 23.81 3.13
C ALA A 356 7.31 23.65 4.30
N HIS A 357 7.91 22.48 4.44
CA HIS A 357 8.85 22.12 5.51
C HIS A 357 10.31 22.04 5.04
N ALA A 358 10.63 22.66 3.90
CA ALA A 358 11.98 22.61 3.32
C ALA A 358 13.06 23.09 4.30
N GLN A 359 12.77 24.17 5.04
CA GLN A 359 13.70 24.71 6.03
C GLN A 359 13.97 23.72 7.16
N GLU A 360 12.95 23.02 7.67
CA GLU A 360 13.07 22.03 8.73
C GLU A 360 13.88 20.82 8.25
N TYR A 361 13.66 20.37 7.02
CA TYR A 361 14.41 19.27 6.40
C TYR A 361 15.80 19.67 5.91
N GLY A 362 16.16 20.97 6.00
CA GLY A 362 17.48 21.48 5.58
C GLY A 362 17.71 21.42 4.08
N ILE A 363 16.66 21.50 3.27
CA ILE A 363 16.72 21.48 1.80
C ILE A 363 16.33 22.84 1.22
N GLU A 364 16.69 23.11 -0.03
CA GLU A 364 16.15 24.23 -0.79
C GLU A 364 14.77 23.86 -1.35
N GLU A 365 13.80 24.77 -1.30
CA GLU A 365 12.43 24.55 -1.80
C GLU A 365 12.35 24.07 -3.26
N LYS A 366 13.35 24.45 -4.06
CA LYS A 366 13.45 24.07 -5.49
C LYS A 366 14.05 22.68 -5.72
N ASP A 367 14.75 22.10 -4.73
CA ASP A 367 15.51 20.86 -4.88
C ASP A 367 14.68 19.66 -4.37
N ILE A 368 13.47 19.55 -4.91
CA ILE A 368 12.51 18.46 -4.63
C ILE A 368 12.23 17.70 -5.92
N VAL A 369 12.44 16.40 -5.89
CA VAL A 369 12.33 15.50 -7.03
C VAL A 369 11.25 14.44 -6.78
N VAL A 370 10.50 14.07 -7.80
CA VAL A 370 9.60 12.93 -7.77
C VAL A 370 10.17 11.79 -8.57
N MET A 371 9.97 10.57 -8.11
CA MET A 371 10.31 9.37 -8.86
C MET A 371 9.30 8.27 -8.60
N GLY A 372 9.21 7.34 -9.53
CA GLY A 372 8.35 6.18 -9.31
C GLY A 372 8.71 5.00 -10.17
N PHE A 373 8.23 3.87 -9.73
CA PHE A 373 8.45 2.56 -10.29
C PHE A 373 7.20 2.07 -10.98
N SER A 374 7.26 1.60 -12.22
CA SER A 374 6.10 1.03 -12.90
C SER A 374 4.86 1.95 -12.80
N ALA A 375 3.79 1.51 -12.13
CA ALA A 375 2.59 2.34 -11.88
C ALA A 375 2.91 3.62 -11.10
N GLY A 376 3.85 3.60 -10.15
CA GLY A 376 4.26 4.79 -9.40
C GLY A 376 4.95 5.85 -10.27
N GLY A 377 5.69 5.46 -11.30
CA GLY A 377 6.24 6.41 -12.27
C GLY A 377 5.17 6.97 -13.21
N ILE A 378 4.18 6.15 -13.60
CA ILE A 378 3.00 6.63 -14.33
C ILE A 378 2.24 7.68 -13.49
N LEU A 379 2.11 7.43 -12.19
CA LEU A 379 1.52 8.37 -11.23
C LEU A 379 2.30 9.69 -11.19
N SER A 380 3.64 9.61 -11.11
CA SER A 380 4.53 10.78 -11.15
C SER A 380 4.34 11.59 -12.45
N GLY A 381 4.22 10.90 -13.56
CA GLY A 381 3.92 11.51 -14.85
C GLY A 381 2.54 12.18 -14.92
N GLU A 382 1.51 11.57 -14.36
CA GLU A 382 0.16 12.15 -14.26
C GLU A 382 0.18 13.42 -13.40
N MET A 383 0.88 13.38 -12.28
CA MET A 383 1.05 14.56 -11.40
C MET A 383 1.70 15.72 -12.14
N LEU A 384 2.81 15.47 -12.84
CA LEU A 384 3.56 16.48 -13.59
C LEU A 384 2.80 17.05 -14.79
N LEU A 385 1.91 16.28 -15.39
CA LEU A 385 1.12 16.72 -16.54
C LEU A 385 -0.15 17.49 -16.16
N ASN A 386 -0.73 17.21 -14.98
CA ASN A 386 -2.09 17.66 -14.67
C ASN A 386 -2.24 18.31 -13.30
N PHE A 387 -1.28 18.14 -12.37
CA PHE A 387 -1.37 18.59 -10.98
C PHE A 387 -0.12 19.33 -10.48
N ASP A 388 0.75 19.74 -11.38
CA ASP A 388 1.90 20.59 -11.07
C ASP A 388 1.47 22.02 -10.69
N GLY A 389 2.43 22.86 -10.34
CA GLY A 389 2.16 24.24 -9.94
C GLY A 389 1.15 24.32 -8.79
N GLN A 390 0.13 25.13 -8.97
CA GLN A 390 -0.92 25.37 -7.97
C GLN A 390 -2.23 24.63 -8.26
N VAL A 391 -2.23 23.66 -9.19
CA VAL A 391 -3.41 22.83 -9.46
C VAL A 391 -3.68 21.94 -8.26
N ASN A 392 -4.80 22.13 -7.58
CA ASN A 392 -5.14 21.48 -6.31
C ASN A 392 -6.42 20.62 -6.42
N GLY A 393 -6.91 20.15 -5.28
CA GLY A 393 -8.07 19.25 -5.19
C GLY A 393 -9.33 19.76 -5.87
N THR A 394 -9.52 21.07 -6.00
CA THR A 394 -10.70 21.65 -6.68
C THR A 394 -10.75 21.34 -8.18
N ALA A 395 -9.63 20.90 -8.78
CA ALA A 395 -9.60 20.46 -10.17
C ALA A 395 -10.36 19.14 -10.40
N LEU A 396 -10.47 18.31 -9.36
CA LEU A 396 -11.23 17.06 -9.39
C LEU A 396 -12.55 17.15 -8.63
N ASP A 397 -12.53 17.75 -7.45
CA ASP A 397 -13.63 17.77 -6.49
C ASP A 397 -14.02 19.22 -6.16
N ALA A 398 -15.21 19.61 -6.61
CA ALA A 398 -15.73 20.98 -6.40
C ALA A 398 -16.10 21.24 -4.93
N ASP A 399 -16.29 20.21 -4.12
CA ASP A 399 -16.63 20.33 -2.70
C ASP A 399 -15.38 20.34 -1.80
N TYR A 400 -14.20 20.11 -2.35
CA TYR A 400 -12.93 20.21 -1.64
C TYR A 400 -12.68 21.64 -1.14
N VAL A 401 -12.26 21.76 0.11
CA VAL A 401 -11.92 23.06 0.74
C VAL A 401 -10.40 23.21 0.78
N PRO A 402 -9.80 24.09 -0.08
CA PRO A 402 -8.36 24.29 -0.09
C PRO A 402 -7.84 24.82 1.26
N ASP A 403 -6.62 24.41 1.61
CA ASP A 403 -5.90 24.89 2.78
C ASP A 403 -4.58 25.59 2.40
N ALA A 404 -3.74 25.91 3.40
CA ALA A 404 -2.49 26.65 3.18
C ALA A 404 -1.49 25.91 2.28
N LEU A 405 -1.50 24.56 2.23
CA LEU A 405 -0.61 23.81 1.34
C LEU A 405 -1.01 23.96 -0.13
N ASP A 406 -2.26 24.25 -0.43
CA ASP A 406 -2.72 24.44 -1.81
C ASP A 406 -2.23 25.74 -2.46
N GLU A 407 -1.74 26.67 -1.65
CA GLU A 407 -1.07 27.89 -2.12
C GLU A 407 0.40 27.66 -2.53
N ILE A 408 0.94 26.48 -2.20
CA ILE A 408 2.32 26.07 -2.50
C ILE A 408 2.38 25.33 -3.83
N SER A 409 3.44 25.55 -4.61
CA SER A 409 3.63 24.84 -5.87
C SER A 409 3.94 23.34 -5.67
N ALA A 410 3.37 22.49 -6.52
CA ALA A 410 3.71 21.07 -6.63
C ALA A 410 4.78 20.79 -7.70
N ASP A 411 5.42 21.81 -8.28
CA ASP A 411 6.49 21.61 -9.28
C ASP A 411 7.60 20.71 -8.72
N ALA A 412 8.20 19.89 -9.57
CA ALA A 412 9.36 19.08 -9.23
C ALA A 412 10.58 19.50 -10.07
N ALA A 413 11.77 19.45 -9.45
CA ALA A 413 13.04 19.78 -10.11
C ALA A 413 13.42 18.74 -11.16
N ALA A 414 12.99 17.49 -10.98
CA ALA A 414 13.28 16.37 -11.86
C ALA A 414 12.28 15.22 -11.66
N CYS A 415 12.25 14.29 -12.61
CA CYS A 415 11.44 13.06 -12.54
C CYS A 415 12.27 11.81 -12.79
N GLY A 416 12.11 10.79 -11.93
CA GLY A 416 12.67 9.46 -12.15
C GLY A 416 11.62 8.48 -12.65
N MET A 417 11.79 7.96 -13.88
CA MET A 417 10.95 6.93 -14.50
C MET A 417 11.67 5.58 -14.46
N ILE A 418 11.48 4.83 -13.38
CA ILE A 418 12.14 3.53 -13.22
C ILE A 418 11.20 2.44 -13.76
N TYR A 419 11.60 1.77 -14.84
CA TYR A 419 10.74 0.89 -15.68
C TYR A 419 9.32 1.43 -15.84
N SER A 420 9.24 2.73 -16.16
CA SER A 420 8.00 3.48 -16.28
C SER A 420 8.04 4.47 -17.45
N PHE A 421 6.96 5.20 -17.63
CA PHE A 421 6.78 6.17 -18.71
C PHE A 421 5.66 7.17 -18.39
N TYR A 422 5.63 8.29 -19.07
CA TYR A 422 4.46 9.16 -19.12
C TYR A 422 3.32 8.46 -19.86
N GLY A 423 2.11 8.43 -19.28
CA GLY A 423 0.97 7.78 -19.91
C GLY A 423 -0.01 7.16 -18.92
N ARG A 424 -0.54 6.00 -19.29
CA ARG A 424 -1.50 5.22 -18.48
C ARG A 424 -0.98 3.80 -18.30
N LEU A 425 -1.54 3.10 -17.34
CA LEU A 425 -1.15 1.71 -17.09
C LEU A 425 -1.10 0.91 -18.41
N SER A 426 0.04 0.30 -18.67
CA SER A 426 0.38 -0.50 -19.86
C SER A 426 0.44 0.26 -21.19
N VAL A 427 0.31 1.59 -21.20
CA VAL A 427 0.35 2.39 -22.43
C VAL A 427 1.14 3.68 -22.22
N GLY A 428 2.40 3.69 -22.66
CA GLY A 428 3.21 4.92 -22.76
C GLY A 428 2.63 5.87 -23.80
N THR A 429 2.54 7.16 -23.47
CA THR A 429 2.11 8.16 -24.45
C THR A 429 3.21 8.45 -25.47
N THR A 430 2.80 8.64 -26.74
CA THR A 430 3.64 9.14 -27.83
C THR A 430 3.10 10.46 -28.37
N ASP A 431 2.30 11.14 -27.60
CA ASP A 431 1.74 12.45 -27.95
C ASP A 431 2.69 13.57 -27.53
N VAL A 432 3.51 14.02 -28.47
CA VAL A 432 4.53 15.08 -28.30
C VAL A 432 3.91 16.40 -27.84
N GLU A 433 2.70 16.72 -28.33
CA GLU A 433 2.02 17.98 -27.95
C GLU A 433 1.56 17.92 -26.50
N LEU A 434 1.07 16.77 -26.03
CA LEU A 434 0.74 16.54 -24.62
C LEU A 434 1.97 16.68 -23.74
N LEU A 435 3.08 16.00 -24.10
CA LEU A 435 4.32 16.06 -23.32
C LEU A 435 4.91 17.47 -23.29
N ARG A 436 4.80 18.22 -24.41
CA ARG A 436 5.27 19.61 -24.48
C ARG A 436 4.41 20.56 -23.65
N SER A 437 3.10 20.31 -23.59
CA SER A 437 2.17 21.17 -22.83
C SER A 437 2.38 21.08 -21.33
N GLY A 438 2.86 19.94 -20.82
CA GLY A 438 3.11 19.70 -19.40
C GLY A 438 4.32 20.42 -18.82
N SER A 439 5.15 21.09 -19.65
CA SER A 439 6.40 21.73 -19.16
C SER A 439 7.25 20.81 -18.28
N LEU A 440 7.37 19.56 -18.68
CA LEU A 440 7.97 18.48 -17.89
C LEU A 440 9.41 18.78 -17.49
N PRO A 441 9.83 18.44 -16.26
CA PRO A 441 11.19 18.64 -15.79
C PRO A 441 12.17 17.65 -16.44
N PRO A 442 13.48 17.83 -16.27
CA PRO A 442 14.47 16.81 -16.64
C PRO A 442 14.06 15.44 -16.10
N THR A 443 14.13 14.44 -16.98
CA THR A 443 13.61 13.09 -16.69
C THR A 443 14.68 12.03 -16.88
N PHE A 444 14.86 11.19 -15.85
CA PHE A 444 15.74 10.03 -15.87
C PHE A 444 14.93 8.77 -16.14
N TYR A 445 15.21 8.07 -17.24
CA TYR A 445 14.63 6.77 -17.55
C TYR A 445 15.61 5.66 -17.21
N CYS A 446 15.20 4.71 -16.37
CA CYS A 446 15.96 3.49 -16.08
C CYS A 446 15.10 2.26 -16.40
N TYR A 447 15.58 1.38 -17.28
CA TYR A 447 14.80 0.24 -17.74
C TYR A 447 15.66 -0.96 -18.10
N GLY A 448 15.08 -2.16 -17.96
CA GLY A 448 15.74 -3.41 -18.28
C GLY A 448 15.44 -3.90 -19.69
N THR A 449 16.42 -4.51 -20.38
CA THR A 449 16.24 -5.02 -21.75
C THR A 449 15.36 -6.26 -21.85
N ARG A 450 14.99 -6.90 -20.71
CA ARG A 450 14.05 -8.04 -20.66
C ARG A 450 12.68 -7.64 -20.14
N ASP A 451 12.46 -6.35 -19.97
CA ASP A 451 11.16 -5.83 -19.58
C ASP A 451 10.15 -5.97 -20.73
N PRO A 452 8.92 -6.46 -20.49
CA PRO A 452 7.90 -6.57 -21.53
C PRO A 452 7.48 -5.21 -22.12
N PHE A 453 7.69 -4.11 -21.39
CA PHE A 453 7.39 -2.74 -21.83
C PHE A 453 8.60 -2.00 -22.44
N TYR A 454 9.74 -2.68 -22.64
CA TYR A 454 10.99 -2.09 -23.10
C TYR A 454 10.81 -1.13 -24.30
N ASN A 455 10.08 -1.55 -25.34
CA ASN A 455 9.87 -0.71 -26.52
C ASN A 455 9.00 0.52 -26.23
N GLN A 456 8.12 0.46 -25.23
CA GLN A 456 7.33 1.60 -24.80
C GLN A 456 8.18 2.63 -24.04
N PHE A 457 9.13 2.17 -23.22
CA PHE A 457 10.08 3.07 -22.57
C PHE A 457 10.89 3.85 -23.58
N LEU A 458 11.42 3.17 -24.61
CA LEU A 458 12.18 3.82 -25.68
C LEU A 458 11.34 4.85 -26.43
N ALA A 459 10.15 4.45 -26.89
CA ALA A 459 9.27 5.34 -27.65
C ALA A 459 8.84 6.56 -26.81
N ASN A 460 8.48 6.35 -25.55
CA ASN A 460 8.06 7.46 -24.68
C ASN A 460 9.22 8.42 -24.40
N ALA A 461 10.44 7.90 -24.17
CA ALA A 461 11.62 8.72 -23.96
C ALA A 461 12.01 9.50 -25.23
N ASP A 462 11.88 8.89 -26.45
CA ASP A 462 12.12 9.56 -27.72
C ASP A 462 11.16 10.75 -27.92
N GLU A 463 9.87 10.54 -27.65
CA GLU A 463 8.84 11.57 -27.80
C GLU A 463 8.95 12.66 -26.72
N ALA A 464 9.42 12.32 -25.50
CA ALA A 464 9.73 13.31 -24.47
C ALA A 464 10.91 14.22 -24.91
N GLU A 465 11.97 13.67 -25.52
CA GLU A 465 13.05 14.47 -26.10
C GLU A 465 12.56 15.35 -27.25
N GLU A 466 11.68 14.84 -28.13
CA GLU A 466 11.08 15.64 -29.21
C GLU A 466 10.19 16.76 -28.65
N ALA A 467 9.53 16.53 -27.52
CA ALA A 467 8.77 17.55 -26.80
C ALA A 467 9.66 18.64 -26.16
N GLY A 468 10.97 18.40 -26.04
CA GLY A 468 11.96 19.33 -25.47
C GLY A 468 12.34 19.03 -24.03
N VAL A 469 11.93 17.88 -23.49
CA VAL A 469 12.33 17.42 -22.16
C VAL A 469 13.81 17.02 -22.19
N SER A 470 14.59 17.41 -21.17
CA SER A 470 15.95 16.91 -20.97
C SER A 470 15.88 15.47 -20.46
N VAL A 471 16.26 14.51 -21.28
CA VAL A 471 16.15 13.08 -20.97
C VAL A 471 17.52 12.46 -20.75
N GLU A 472 17.69 11.78 -19.62
CA GLU A 472 18.81 10.87 -19.34
C GLU A 472 18.30 9.43 -19.39
N ARG A 473 19.07 8.50 -19.95
CA ARG A 473 18.66 7.10 -20.14
C ARG A 473 19.70 6.14 -19.61
N LEU A 474 19.28 5.26 -18.72
CA LEU A 474 20.07 4.15 -18.22
C LEU A 474 19.41 2.81 -18.58
N GLN A 475 20.04 2.09 -19.50
CA GLN A 475 19.63 0.74 -19.87
C GLN A 475 20.38 -0.30 -19.05
N LEU A 476 19.64 -1.22 -18.46
CA LEU A 476 20.18 -2.33 -17.67
C LEU A 476 20.03 -3.65 -18.44
N ASP A 477 21.14 -4.16 -18.96
CA ASP A 477 21.13 -5.37 -19.78
C ASP A 477 20.71 -6.61 -18.98
N GLY A 478 19.72 -7.34 -19.50
CA GLY A 478 19.20 -8.57 -18.90
C GLY A 478 18.27 -8.39 -17.71
N MET A 479 18.02 -7.15 -17.25
CA MET A 479 17.08 -6.91 -16.17
C MET A 479 15.61 -7.05 -16.63
N PRO A 480 14.75 -7.72 -15.84
CA PRO A 480 13.31 -7.80 -16.08
C PRO A 480 12.60 -6.55 -15.52
N HIS A 481 11.27 -6.51 -15.64
CA HIS A 481 10.42 -5.60 -14.88
C HIS A 481 10.52 -5.84 -13.36
N GLY A 482 10.28 -4.84 -12.51
CA GLY A 482 10.22 -5.01 -11.06
C GLY A 482 11.58 -5.29 -10.41
N PHE A 483 12.67 -4.67 -10.89
CA PHE A 483 13.99 -4.88 -10.29
C PHE A 483 14.23 -4.08 -9.00
N GLY A 484 13.38 -3.09 -8.68
CA GLY A 484 13.47 -2.29 -7.45
C GLY A 484 14.84 -1.65 -7.25
N ALA A 485 15.41 -1.77 -6.06
CA ALA A 485 16.74 -1.26 -5.72
C ALA A 485 17.89 -2.03 -6.39
N ARG A 486 17.60 -3.16 -7.06
CA ARG A 486 18.61 -4.01 -7.70
C ARG A 486 19.08 -3.43 -9.04
N GLY A 487 20.17 -3.96 -9.56
CA GLY A 487 20.68 -3.58 -10.89
C GLY A 487 21.72 -2.46 -10.88
N GLY A 488 22.05 -1.90 -9.71
CA GLY A 488 23.18 -0.95 -9.56
C GLY A 488 22.93 0.42 -10.23
N TRP A 489 21.69 0.83 -10.41
CA TRP A 489 21.31 2.09 -11.07
C TRP A 489 21.38 3.32 -10.14
N ILE A 490 21.25 3.12 -8.82
CA ILE A 490 21.18 4.21 -7.84
C ILE A 490 22.39 5.16 -7.90
N PRO A 491 23.65 4.69 -8.03
CA PRO A 491 24.79 5.60 -8.17
C PRO A 491 24.75 6.49 -9.43
N ALA A 492 24.23 5.98 -10.55
CA ALA A 492 24.08 6.78 -11.76
C ALA A 492 22.94 7.82 -11.61
N TYR A 493 21.88 7.45 -10.87
CA TYR A 493 20.81 8.37 -10.52
C TYR A 493 21.30 9.49 -9.59
N ASP A 494 22.11 9.15 -8.56
CA ASP A 494 22.75 10.14 -7.67
C ASP A 494 23.66 11.13 -8.46
N GLU A 495 24.49 10.63 -9.38
CA GLU A 495 25.34 11.47 -10.22
C GLU A 495 24.48 12.44 -11.06
N TRP A 496 23.41 11.94 -11.68
CA TRP A 496 22.50 12.75 -12.47
C TRP A 496 21.77 13.80 -11.62
N LEU A 497 21.20 13.40 -10.45
CA LEU A 497 20.49 14.31 -9.54
C LEU A 497 21.43 15.41 -9.00
N SER A 498 22.65 15.07 -8.65
CA SER A 498 23.65 16.04 -8.20
C SER A 498 23.88 17.10 -9.29
N GLY A 499 23.94 16.71 -10.56
CA GLY A 499 24.03 17.63 -11.69
C GLY A 499 22.78 18.52 -11.87
N ILE A 500 21.59 18.00 -11.58
CA ILE A 500 20.34 18.79 -11.60
C ILE A 500 20.38 19.88 -10.52
N PHE A 501 20.69 19.52 -9.27
CA PHE A 501 20.67 20.47 -8.14
C PHE A 501 21.78 21.53 -8.22
N GLU A 502 22.93 21.19 -8.78
CA GLU A 502 24.00 22.21 -9.02
C GLU A 502 23.61 23.28 -10.05
N ASN A 503 22.69 22.95 -10.97
CA ASN A 503 22.27 23.83 -12.06
C ASN A 503 20.92 24.52 -11.82
N ASN A 504 20.21 24.18 -10.76
CA ASN A 504 18.99 24.83 -10.29
C ASN A 504 19.35 26.10 -9.52
#